data_5a06bc7454b881b04d294484a7da4793
#
_entry.id   5a06bc7454b881b04d294484a7da4793
#
_cell.length_a   1.000
_cell.length_b   1.000
_cell.length_c   1.000
_cell.angle_alpha   90.00
_cell.angle_beta   90.00
_cell.angle_gamma   90.00
#
_symmetry.space_group_name_H-M   'P 1'
#
loop_
_entity.id
_entity.type
_entity.pdbx_description
1 polymer ?
#
loop_
_entity_poly.entity_id
_entity_poly.type
_entity_poly.pdbx_seq_one_letter_code
_entity_poly.pdbx_strand_id
1 'polypeptide(L)'
;ELVRMHREEGVSFRNVVTFNLDEYLPMPKESEQSYHYFMHHHLFDHIDIDPKNIHIPDGTLEGDEIDKFCRDYEKAIEAAGGIDLQILGIGRTGHIGFNEPGSFITSQTRKVFLNDLTIKDAIKDFGSRNLVPTKAITMGVGTIMQARRVILMAWGEKKAPIIKATVEGRVSDSVPATFLQMHSNVQFVIDESAASELTRADYPWLVSKVDWDDKLIRKAVIRLCQKLKKPILKIEDKDYQDNGLSDLIEKFGSANKVNIAVFNDMQHTISGWPGGKPNADDSTRPERANPYPKR
;
A
#
# COMPACT_ATOMS: atom_id res chain seq x y z
N GLU A 1 -0.17 19.28 4.78
CA GLU A 1 -1.15 19.33 5.87
C GLU A 1 -0.51 19.67 7.22
N LEU A 2 0.54 18.99 7.70
CA LEU A 2 1.22 19.29 8.98
C LEU A 2 1.69 20.74 9.05
N VAL A 3 2.28 21.29 7.97
CA VAL A 3 2.66 22.70 7.87
C VAL A 3 1.47 23.63 8.00
N ARG A 4 0.32 23.29 7.37
CA ARG A 4 -0.91 24.05 7.52
C ARG A 4 -1.42 24.03 8.95
N MET A 5 -1.47 22.87 9.59
CA MET A 5 -1.88 22.73 11.00
C MET A 5 -0.95 23.53 11.95
N HIS A 6 0.37 23.54 11.67
CA HIS A 6 1.29 24.36 12.42
C HIS A 6 0.97 25.85 12.29
N ARG A 7 0.77 26.33 11.05
CA ARG A 7 0.58 27.76 10.77
C ARG A 7 -0.81 28.28 11.14
N GLU A 8 -1.86 27.47 10.90
CA GLU A 8 -3.23 27.91 11.04
C GLU A 8 -3.92 27.43 12.33
N GLU A 9 -3.50 26.26 12.86
CA GLU A 9 -4.12 25.65 14.04
C GLU A 9 -3.23 25.66 15.28
N GLY A 10 -1.99 26.17 15.17
CA GLY A 10 -1.06 26.32 16.31
C GLY A 10 -0.43 25.00 16.77
N VAL A 11 -0.42 23.95 15.95
CA VAL A 11 0.29 22.70 16.26
C VAL A 11 1.79 22.98 16.34
N SER A 12 2.41 22.70 17.49
CA SER A 12 3.83 22.92 17.71
C SER A 12 4.65 21.63 17.58
N PHE A 13 5.80 21.73 16.92
CA PHE A 13 6.77 20.64 16.74
C PHE A 13 8.02 20.80 17.63
N ARG A 14 8.06 21.77 18.54
CA ARG A 14 9.25 22.07 19.38
C ARG A 14 9.77 20.88 20.18
N ASN A 15 8.86 20.00 20.61
CA ASN A 15 9.18 18.82 21.41
C ASN A 15 9.22 17.52 20.57
N VAL A 16 9.11 17.64 19.26
CA VAL A 16 9.16 16.49 18.36
C VAL A 16 10.61 16.19 18.03
N VAL A 17 10.98 14.91 18.11
CA VAL A 17 12.24 14.36 17.60
C VAL A 17 11.92 13.47 16.42
N THR A 18 12.62 13.66 15.32
CA THR A 18 12.38 12.89 14.08
C THR A 18 13.57 12.02 13.73
N PHE A 19 13.28 10.80 13.30
CA PHE A 19 14.24 9.86 12.73
C PHE A 19 13.75 9.43 11.34
N ASN A 20 14.42 9.91 10.30
CA ASN A 20 14.09 9.49 8.94
C ASN A 20 14.41 8.01 8.73
N LEU A 21 13.56 7.35 7.97
CA LEU A 21 13.61 5.92 7.73
C LEU A 21 14.86 5.50 6.95
N ASP A 22 15.28 6.33 5.97
CA ASP A 22 16.35 5.98 5.06
C ASP A 22 16.91 7.19 4.29
N GLU A 23 18.02 6.95 3.57
CA GLU A 23 18.61 7.84 2.56
C GLU A 23 19.38 7.02 1.53
N TYR A 24 19.37 7.47 0.28
CA TYR A 24 20.21 6.91 -0.78
C TYR A 24 21.70 7.08 -0.50
N LEU A 25 22.53 6.16 -1.06
CA LEU A 25 23.98 6.18 -0.87
C LEU A 25 24.71 5.81 -2.20
N PRO A 26 25.58 6.69 -2.76
CA PRO A 26 25.87 8.05 -2.29
C PRO A 26 24.74 9.04 -2.61
N MET A 27 24.54 10.05 -1.73
CA MET A 27 23.55 11.10 -1.94
C MET A 27 23.96 12.40 -1.24
N PRO A 28 24.31 13.47 -1.97
CA PRO A 28 24.51 14.80 -1.40
C PRO A 28 23.21 15.37 -0.82
N LYS A 29 23.32 16.06 0.33
CA LYS A 29 22.15 16.61 1.06
C LYS A 29 21.36 17.64 0.24
N GLU A 30 22.04 18.33 -0.67
CA GLU A 30 21.50 19.39 -1.53
C GLU A 30 20.83 18.84 -2.79
N SER A 31 20.94 17.55 -3.06
CA SER A 31 20.29 16.91 -4.20
C SER A 31 18.78 16.90 -4.02
N GLU A 32 18.03 17.32 -5.03
CA GLU A 32 16.56 17.29 -5.01
C GLU A 32 15.98 15.89 -4.79
N GLN A 33 16.76 14.84 -5.08
CA GLN A 33 16.39 13.44 -4.86
C GLN A 33 16.75 12.92 -3.47
N SER A 34 17.48 13.71 -2.65
CA SER A 34 17.80 13.37 -1.27
C SER A 34 16.57 13.48 -0.38
N TYR A 35 16.39 12.53 0.52
CA TYR A 35 15.35 12.65 1.57
C TYR A 35 15.67 13.77 2.54
N HIS A 36 16.96 14.14 2.73
CA HIS A 36 17.33 15.32 3.49
C HIS A 36 16.72 16.58 2.85
N TYR A 37 16.98 16.80 1.56
CA TYR A 37 16.40 17.93 0.83
C TYR A 37 14.86 17.89 0.87
N PHE A 38 14.27 16.74 0.56
CA PHE A 38 12.82 16.57 0.54
C PHE A 38 12.16 16.96 1.87
N MET A 39 12.69 16.47 2.98
CA MET A 39 12.12 16.72 4.31
C MET A 39 12.28 18.17 4.74
N HIS A 40 13.42 18.79 4.46
CA HIS A 40 13.62 20.21 4.71
C HIS A 40 12.68 21.05 3.86
N HIS A 41 12.67 20.84 2.54
CA HIS A 41 11.86 21.61 1.60
C HIS A 41 10.34 21.51 1.88
N HIS A 42 9.85 20.34 2.29
CA HIS A 42 8.41 20.11 2.45
C HIS A 42 7.89 20.20 3.88
N LEU A 43 8.76 20.11 4.89
CA LEU A 43 8.31 20.08 6.28
C LEU A 43 9.21 20.90 7.22
N PHE A 44 10.49 20.55 7.38
CA PHE A 44 11.28 21.04 8.52
C PHE A 44 11.51 22.54 8.48
N ASP A 45 11.74 23.15 7.32
CA ASP A 45 11.94 24.59 7.15
C ASP A 45 10.64 25.40 7.33
N HIS A 46 9.51 24.73 7.54
CA HIS A 46 8.20 25.36 7.64
C HIS A 46 7.52 25.19 9.01
N ILE A 47 8.17 24.53 9.97
CA ILE A 47 7.67 24.25 11.31
C ILE A 47 8.68 24.66 12.38
N ASP A 48 8.26 24.66 13.63
CA ASP A 48 9.08 25.12 14.78
C ASP A 48 9.89 23.98 15.45
N ILE A 49 10.26 22.94 14.70
CA ILE A 49 11.11 21.85 15.20
C ILE A 49 12.54 22.37 15.51
N ASP A 50 13.12 21.94 16.63
CA ASP A 50 14.53 22.22 16.91
C ASP A 50 15.41 21.42 15.93
N PRO A 51 16.32 22.07 15.17
CA PRO A 51 17.22 21.37 14.25
C PRO A 51 18.04 20.24 14.89
N LYS A 52 18.30 20.29 16.20
CA LYS A 52 18.98 19.21 16.94
C LYS A 52 18.15 17.93 17.04
N ASN A 53 16.85 18.06 16.88
CA ASN A 53 15.89 16.95 16.96
C ASN A 53 15.62 16.32 15.59
N ILE A 54 16.29 16.78 14.54
CA ILE A 54 16.13 16.22 13.18
C ILE A 54 17.27 15.23 12.92
N HIS A 55 16.93 13.96 12.79
CA HIS A 55 17.88 12.90 12.47
C HIS A 55 17.56 12.30 11.11
N ILE A 56 18.46 12.43 10.16
CA ILE A 56 18.36 11.89 8.79
C ILE A 56 19.65 11.13 8.50
N PRO A 57 19.60 9.93 7.92
CA PRO A 57 20.80 9.22 7.51
C PRO A 57 21.66 10.06 6.57
N ASP A 58 22.97 10.02 6.75
CA ASP A 58 23.91 10.79 5.93
C ASP A 58 24.31 9.99 4.69
N GLY A 59 23.80 10.40 3.53
CA GLY A 59 24.08 9.78 2.23
C GLY A 59 25.47 10.07 1.67
N THR A 60 26.32 10.84 2.36
CA THR A 60 27.68 11.17 1.92
C THR A 60 28.78 10.30 2.54
N LEU A 61 28.40 9.43 3.48
CA LEU A 61 29.34 8.58 4.21
C LEU A 61 29.98 7.50 3.33
N GLU A 62 31.22 7.13 3.64
CA GLU A 62 31.98 6.12 2.92
C GLU A 62 32.63 5.09 3.89
N GLY A 63 32.95 3.93 3.34
CA GLY A 63 33.72 2.90 4.04
C GLY A 63 33.15 2.51 5.40
N ASP A 64 34.02 2.46 6.42
CA ASP A 64 33.70 2.05 7.79
C ASP A 64 32.88 3.10 8.58
N GLU A 65 32.81 4.33 8.09
CA GLU A 65 32.04 5.40 8.71
C GLU A 65 30.54 5.06 8.69
N ILE A 66 30.07 4.36 7.65
CA ILE A 66 28.68 3.95 7.50
C ILE A 66 28.25 3.05 8.66
N ASP A 67 29.05 2.03 8.98
CA ASP A 67 28.69 1.09 10.06
C ASP A 67 28.75 1.76 11.44
N LYS A 68 29.68 2.70 11.63
CA LYS A 68 29.73 3.51 12.86
C LYS A 68 28.48 4.37 12.96
N PHE A 69 28.13 5.08 11.88
CA PHE A 69 26.94 5.92 11.82
C PHE A 69 25.68 5.12 12.14
N CYS A 70 25.49 3.95 11.51
CA CYS A 70 24.31 3.11 11.74
C CYS A 70 24.16 2.71 13.21
N ARG A 71 25.26 2.32 13.87
CA ARG A 71 25.25 2.02 15.31
C ARG A 71 24.92 3.25 16.17
N ASP A 72 25.45 4.40 15.81
CA ASP A 72 25.19 5.64 16.55
C ASP A 72 23.76 6.15 16.32
N TYR A 73 23.18 5.89 15.13
CA TYR A 73 21.77 6.17 14.82
C TYR A 73 20.81 5.34 15.70
N GLU A 74 21.07 4.05 15.87
CA GLU A 74 20.31 3.18 16.79
C GLU A 74 20.39 3.66 18.25
N LYS A 75 21.61 4.06 18.71
CA LYS A 75 21.78 4.65 20.06
C LYS A 75 21.03 5.97 20.22
N ALA A 76 20.98 6.78 19.17
CA ALA A 76 20.24 8.04 19.22
C ALA A 76 18.73 7.78 19.35
N ILE A 77 18.20 6.77 18.64
CA ILE A 77 16.80 6.33 18.78
C ILE A 77 16.55 5.85 20.22
N GLU A 78 17.43 5.02 20.77
CA GLU A 78 17.32 4.53 22.15
C GLU A 78 17.39 5.68 23.17
N ALA A 79 18.33 6.60 23.01
CA ALA A 79 18.49 7.77 23.87
C ALA A 79 17.28 8.72 23.84
N ALA A 80 16.58 8.81 22.71
CA ALA A 80 15.33 9.54 22.57
C ALA A 80 14.13 8.82 23.23
N GLY A 81 14.32 7.61 23.75
CA GLY A 81 13.28 6.79 24.36
C GLY A 81 12.55 5.89 23.37
N GLY A 82 13.11 5.66 22.19
CA GLY A 82 12.52 4.88 21.11
C GLY A 82 11.61 5.71 20.20
N ILE A 83 10.91 5.05 19.30
CA ILE A 83 10.00 5.67 18.32
C ILE A 83 8.56 5.54 18.80
N ASP A 84 7.88 6.66 19.02
CA ASP A 84 6.45 6.66 19.39
C ASP A 84 5.56 6.32 18.20
N LEU A 85 5.87 6.87 17.03
CA LEU A 85 5.11 6.68 15.81
C LEU A 85 6.03 6.49 14.61
N GLN A 86 5.97 5.32 13.98
CA GLN A 86 6.63 5.05 12.70
C GLN A 86 5.62 5.15 11.57
N ILE A 87 5.91 6.02 10.60
CA ILE A 87 5.13 6.14 9.37
C ILE A 87 5.88 5.39 8.26
N LEU A 88 5.16 4.56 7.51
CA LEU A 88 5.71 3.73 6.43
C LEU A 88 4.89 3.90 5.15
N GLY A 89 5.60 3.87 4.03
CA GLY A 89 5.03 3.44 2.76
C GLY A 89 5.29 1.96 2.53
N ILE A 90 4.88 1.44 1.38
CA ILE A 90 5.17 0.07 0.96
C ILE A 90 5.61 0.05 -0.49
N GLY A 91 6.71 -0.62 -0.75
CA GLY A 91 7.16 -0.88 -2.10
C GLY A 91 6.41 -2.01 -2.79
N ARG A 92 6.57 -2.13 -4.07
CA ARG A 92 5.90 -3.14 -4.91
C ARG A 92 6.30 -4.58 -4.57
N THR A 93 7.50 -4.77 -3.99
CA THR A 93 8.01 -6.06 -3.49
C THR A 93 7.62 -6.33 -2.04
N GLY A 94 6.88 -5.42 -1.40
CA GLY A 94 6.56 -5.49 0.02
C GLY A 94 7.68 -5.02 0.93
N HIS A 95 8.66 -4.29 0.39
CA HIS A 95 9.67 -3.64 1.21
C HIS A 95 9.08 -2.46 1.99
N ILE A 96 9.59 -2.25 3.19
CA ILE A 96 9.33 -1.09 4.06
C ILE A 96 10.67 -0.40 4.35
N GLY A 97 10.75 0.92 4.13
CA GLY A 97 12.04 1.56 3.91
C GLY A 97 12.75 0.90 2.72
N PHE A 98 14.05 0.68 2.81
CA PHE A 98 14.78 -0.15 1.85
C PHE A 98 15.05 -1.57 2.38
N ASN A 99 14.18 -2.09 3.25
CA ASN A 99 14.22 -3.49 3.66
C ASN A 99 13.62 -4.37 2.58
N GLU A 100 14.45 -4.75 1.60
CA GLU A 100 14.09 -5.59 0.47
C GLU A 100 13.81 -7.04 0.89
N PRO A 101 13.16 -7.87 0.02
CA PRO A 101 13.00 -9.30 0.26
C PRO A 101 14.29 -9.97 0.71
N GLY A 102 14.20 -10.78 1.76
CA GLY A 102 15.36 -11.39 2.47
C GLY A 102 15.85 -10.58 3.67
N SER A 103 15.25 -9.44 3.99
CA SER A 103 15.56 -8.70 5.22
C SER A 103 15.03 -9.42 6.45
N PHE A 104 15.90 -9.59 7.46
CA PHE A 104 15.50 -10.27 8.71
C PHE A 104 14.70 -9.38 9.64
N ILE A 105 13.78 -9.99 10.38
CA ILE A 105 12.96 -9.33 11.39
C ILE A 105 13.77 -8.64 12.48
N THR A 106 14.99 -9.11 12.76
CA THR A 106 15.89 -8.55 13.78
C THR A 106 16.86 -7.52 13.24
N SER A 107 16.78 -7.18 11.94
CA SER A 107 17.71 -6.23 11.33
C SER A 107 17.58 -4.85 11.94
N GLN A 108 18.73 -4.21 12.19
CA GLN A 108 18.86 -2.83 12.64
C GLN A 108 19.22 -1.91 11.47
N THR A 109 19.41 -0.62 11.73
CA THR A 109 19.88 0.36 10.75
C THR A 109 21.19 -0.10 10.13
N ARG A 110 21.23 -0.10 8.79
CA ARG A 110 22.36 -0.64 8.04
C ARG A 110 22.41 -0.13 6.60
N LYS A 111 23.59 -0.24 6.00
CA LYS A 111 23.73 -0.13 4.54
C LYS A 111 23.10 -1.35 3.86
N VAL A 112 22.36 -1.10 2.79
CA VAL A 112 21.72 -2.13 1.95
C VAL A 112 22.02 -1.89 0.48
N PHE A 113 21.89 -2.95 -0.33
CA PHE A 113 21.86 -2.86 -1.78
C PHE A 113 20.40 -2.86 -2.25
N LEU A 114 20.08 -1.96 -3.18
CA LEU A 114 18.74 -1.89 -3.76
C LEU A 114 18.57 -2.94 -4.83
N ASN A 115 17.40 -3.56 -4.88
CA ASN A 115 17.11 -4.50 -5.95
C ASN A 115 16.75 -3.77 -7.26
N ASP A 116 16.81 -4.51 -8.36
CA ASP A 116 16.57 -3.97 -9.70
C ASP A 116 15.17 -3.36 -9.88
N LEU A 117 14.15 -3.87 -9.18
CA LEU A 117 12.79 -3.33 -9.27
C LEU A 117 12.69 -1.98 -8.55
N THR A 118 13.33 -1.85 -7.38
CA THR A 118 13.40 -0.57 -6.64
C THR A 118 14.16 0.47 -7.45
N ILE A 119 15.31 0.10 -8.01
CA ILE A 119 16.07 0.98 -8.91
C ILE A 119 15.20 1.40 -10.11
N LYS A 120 14.50 0.47 -10.75
CA LYS A 120 13.62 0.75 -11.89
C LYS A 120 12.47 1.70 -11.53
N ASP A 121 11.89 1.54 -10.35
CA ASP A 121 10.80 2.39 -9.89
C ASP A 121 11.28 3.83 -9.59
N ALA A 122 12.54 3.98 -9.16
CA ALA A 122 13.16 5.28 -8.88
C ALA A 122 13.62 6.05 -10.15
N ILE A 123 13.71 5.40 -11.31
CA ILE A 123 14.16 6.07 -12.55
C ILE A 123 13.34 7.32 -12.87
N LYS A 124 12.04 7.31 -12.57
CA LYS A 124 11.14 8.47 -12.80
C LYS A 124 11.57 9.72 -12.02
N ASP A 125 12.19 9.53 -10.85
CA ASP A 125 12.59 10.59 -9.94
C ASP A 125 14.03 11.06 -10.23
N PHE A 126 14.89 10.16 -10.77
CA PHE A 126 16.28 10.43 -11.12
C PHE A 126 16.51 10.74 -12.62
N GLY A 127 15.49 10.53 -13.46
CA GLY A 127 15.58 10.75 -14.90
C GLY A 127 16.21 9.60 -15.70
N SER A 128 17.22 8.89 -15.15
CA SER A 128 17.82 7.71 -15.80
C SER A 128 18.34 6.69 -14.79
N ARG A 129 18.47 5.41 -15.24
CA ARG A 129 18.96 4.30 -14.40
C ARG A 129 20.35 4.57 -13.81
N ASN A 130 21.25 5.18 -14.61
CA ASN A 130 22.64 5.41 -14.20
C ASN A 130 22.78 6.47 -13.11
N LEU A 131 21.76 7.28 -12.89
CA LEU A 131 21.70 8.30 -11.85
C LEU A 131 21.08 7.76 -10.55
N VAL A 132 20.38 6.63 -10.59
CA VAL A 132 19.81 6.02 -9.38
C VAL A 132 20.91 5.34 -8.57
N PRO A 133 21.13 5.71 -7.31
CA PRO A 133 22.05 5.01 -6.43
C PRO A 133 21.67 3.54 -6.29
N THR A 134 22.67 2.68 -6.14
CA THR A 134 22.46 1.23 -5.98
C THR A 134 22.46 0.78 -4.51
N LYS A 135 22.69 1.71 -3.60
CA LYS A 135 22.79 1.48 -2.16
C LYS A 135 21.94 2.50 -1.40
N ALA A 136 21.62 2.17 -0.17
CA ALA A 136 20.98 3.08 0.76
C ALA A 136 21.42 2.76 2.20
N ILE A 137 21.24 3.71 3.12
CA ILE A 137 21.19 3.45 4.56
C ILE A 137 19.71 3.39 4.90
N THR A 138 19.28 2.35 5.62
CA THR A 138 17.88 2.18 6.01
C THR A 138 17.76 1.67 7.43
N MET A 139 16.79 2.21 8.16
CA MET A 139 16.32 1.65 9.42
C MET A 139 15.89 0.21 9.19
N GLY A 140 16.33 -0.71 10.05
CA GLY A 140 16.03 -2.13 9.91
C GLY A 140 14.60 -2.49 10.30
N VAL A 141 14.14 -3.67 9.89
CA VAL A 141 12.83 -4.20 10.29
C VAL A 141 12.72 -4.28 11.82
N GLY A 142 13.78 -4.73 12.51
CA GLY A 142 13.79 -4.84 13.97
C GLY A 142 13.59 -3.50 14.66
N THR A 143 14.23 -2.45 14.15
CA THR A 143 14.07 -1.08 14.67
C THR A 143 12.64 -0.57 14.44
N ILE A 144 12.10 -0.77 13.24
CA ILE A 144 10.69 -0.43 12.89
C ILE A 144 9.71 -1.15 13.82
N MET A 145 9.93 -2.44 14.06
CA MET A 145 9.07 -3.28 14.91
C MET A 145 9.10 -2.92 16.39
N GLN A 146 10.09 -2.14 16.84
CA GLN A 146 10.17 -1.63 18.22
C GLN A 146 9.39 -0.33 18.40
N ALA A 147 8.89 0.30 17.36
CA ALA A 147 8.04 1.49 17.47
C ALA A 147 6.78 1.19 18.29
N ARG A 148 6.30 2.14 19.09
CA ARG A 148 5.07 1.98 19.90
C ARG A 148 3.82 1.89 19.03
N ARG A 149 3.84 2.54 17.89
CA ARG A 149 2.78 2.51 16.88
C ARG A 149 3.38 2.59 15.48
N VAL A 150 2.85 1.80 14.57
CA VAL A 150 3.21 1.84 13.15
C VAL A 150 1.98 2.20 12.31
N ILE A 151 2.13 3.12 11.38
CA ILE A 151 1.13 3.43 10.36
C ILE A 151 1.77 3.16 8.99
N LEU A 152 1.21 2.19 8.26
CA LEU A 152 1.57 1.95 6.87
C LEU A 152 0.51 2.57 5.97
N MET A 153 0.95 3.36 5.00
CA MET A 153 0.08 4.07 4.07
C MET A 153 0.30 3.60 2.64
N ALA A 154 -0.80 3.33 1.91
CA ALA A 154 -0.72 2.95 0.50
C ALA A 154 -1.97 3.36 -0.28
N TRP A 155 -1.78 3.80 -1.52
CA TRP A 155 -2.85 4.27 -2.41
C TRP A 155 -2.74 3.67 -3.80
N GLY A 156 -3.91 3.44 -4.40
CA GLY A 156 -4.10 3.05 -5.79
C GLY A 156 -4.04 1.55 -6.03
N GLU A 157 -4.71 1.13 -7.09
CA GLU A 157 -4.93 -0.28 -7.47
C GLU A 157 -3.61 -1.07 -7.63
N LYS A 158 -2.53 -0.41 -8.07
CA LYS A 158 -1.22 -1.06 -8.20
C LYS A 158 -0.65 -1.58 -6.87
N LYS A 159 -1.18 -1.12 -5.74
CA LYS A 159 -0.80 -1.60 -4.40
C LYS A 159 -1.68 -2.75 -3.91
N ALA A 160 -2.82 -3.03 -4.54
CA ALA A 160 -3.75 -4.06 -4.06
C ALA A 160 -3.12 -5.45 -3.88
N PRO A 161 -2.33 -5.98 -4.82
CA PRO A 161 -1.72 -7.30 -4.66
C PRO A 161 -0.75 -7.35 -3.46
N ILE A 162 0.08 -6.31 -3.28
CA ILE A 162 1.06 -6.30 -2.20
C ILE A 162 0.41 -6.00 -0.84
N ILE A 163 -0.66 -5.21 -0.79
CA ILE A 163 -1.45 -5.01 0.43
C ILE A 163 -2.12 -6.32 0.85
N LYS A 164 -2.70 -7.06 -0.10
CA LYS A 164 -3.24 -8.40 0.18
C LYS A 164 -2.17 -9.33 0.73
N ALA A 165 -1.02 -9.42 0.07
CA ALA A 165 0.09 -10.26 0.52
C ALA A 165 0.58 -9.85 1.92
N THR A 166 0.62 -8.54 2.21
CA THR A 166 1.08 -8.01 3.49
C THR A 166 0.12 -8.31 4.62
N VAL A 167 -1.20 -8.15 4.40
CA VAL A 167 -2.23 -8.24 5.46
C VAL A 167 -2.73 -9.67 5.65
N GLU A 168 -2.89 -10.43 4.57
CA GLU A 168 -3.52 -11.75 4.57
C GLU A 168 -2.55 -12.90 4.24
N GLY A 169 -1.35 -12.56 3.74
CA GLY A 169 -0.34 -13.55 3.39
C GLY A 169 0.38 -14.13 4.61
N ARG A 170 1.21 -15.16 4.38
CA ARG A 170 2.07 -15.73 5.43
C ARG A 170 3.16 -14.73 5.79
N VAL A 171 3.47 -14.62 7.08
CA VAL A 171 4.61 -13.84 7.56
C VAL A 171 5.90 -14.43 7.00
N SER A 172 6.67 -13.64 6.26
CA SER A 172 7.87 -14.08 5.56
C SER A 172 8.79 -12.91 5.24
N ASP A 173 10.07 -13.17 5.21
CA ASP A 173 11.11 -12.26 4.72
C ASP A 173 11.02 -12.01 3.20
N SER A 174 10.35 -12.87 2.46
CA SER A 174 10.07 -12.65 1.03
C SER A 174 9.15 -11.46 0.77
N VAL A 175 8.38 -11.04 1.78
CA VAL A 175 7.54 -9.83 1.80
C VAL A 175 7.72 -9.17 3.17
N PRO A 176 8.76 -8.35 3.37
CA PRO A 176 9.11 -7.83 4.70
C PRO A 176 7.99 -7.10 5.42
N ALA A 177 7.10 -6.42 4.69
CA ALA A 177 5.92 -5.78 5.29
C ALA A 177 4.99 -6.76 6.02
N THR A 178 5.06 -8.08 5.74
CA THR A 178 4.26 -9.09 6.47
C THR A 178 4.66 -9.21 7.93
N PHE A 179 5.88 -8.83 8.31
CA PHE A 179 6.29 -8.79 9.71
C PHE A 179 5.42 -7.87 10.56
N LEU A 180 4.82 -6.84 9.96
CA LEU A 180 3.90 -5.94 10.63
C LEU A 180 2.65 -6.65 11.19
N GLN A 181 2.27 -7.83 10.66
CA GLN A 181 1.19 -8.64 11.25
C GLN A 181 1.49 -9.07 12.69
N MET A 182 2.77 -9.10 13.09
CA MET A 182 3.21 -9.47 14.45
C MET A 182 3.35 -8.24 15.36
N HIS A 183 3.18 -7.04 14.85
CA HIS A 183 3.28 -5.82 15.63
C HIS A 183 1.98 -5.58 16.41
N SER A 184 2.09 -5.27 17.71
CA SER A 184 0.92 -5.13 18.60
C SER A 184 0.03 -3.91 18.31
N ASN A 185 0.56 -2.89 17.62
CA ASN A 185 -0.14 -1.64 17.35
C ASN A 185 0.22 -1.12 15.95
N VAL A 186 -0.26 -1.82 14.92
CA VAL A 186 -0.11 -1.41 13.52
C VAL A 186 -1.46 -0.99 12.93
N GLN A 187 -1.41 0.02 12.10
CA GLN A 187 -2.57 0.50 11.35
C GLN A 187 -2.23 0.63 9.87
N PHE A 188 -3.07 0.04 9.01
CA PHE A 188 -2.99 0.21 7.56
C PHE A 188 -4.00 1.28 7.14
N VAL A 189 -3.50 2.38 6.58
CA VAL A 189 -4.31 3.47 6.02
C VAL A 189 -4.22 3.36 4.50
N ILE A 190 -5.27 2.87 3.88
CA ILE A 190 -5.31 2.54 2.46
C ILE A 190 -6.61 3.03 1.83
N ASP A 191 -6.58 3.39 0.55
CA ASP A 191 -7.79 3.71 -0.19
C ASP A 191 -8.52 2.44 -0.69
N GLU A 192 -9.75 2.60 -1.19
CA GLU A 192 -10.54 1.49 -1.71
C GLU A 192 -9.84 0.72 -2.83
N SER A 193 -9.09 1.44 -3.67
CA SER A 193 -8.35 0.84 -4.78
C SER A 193 -7.21 -0.06 -4.29
N ALA A 194 -6.44 0.39 -3.29
CA ALA A 194 -5.39 -0.42 -2.67
C ALA A 194 -5.97 -1.59 -1.84
N ALA A 195 -7.22 -1.46 -1.34
CA ALA A 195 -7.91 -2.51 -0.60
C ALA A 195 -8.63 -3.53 -1.48
N SER A 196 -8.71 -3.30 -2.80
CA SER A 196 -9.64 -4.01 -3.71
C SER A 196 -9.47 -5.53 -3.78
N GLU A 197 -8.26 -6.03 -3.48
CA GLU A 197 -7.99 -7.49 -3.46
C GLU A 197 -8.08 -8.11 -2.05
N LEU A 198 -8.25 -7.32 -0.98
CA LEU A 198 -8.45 -7.89 0.35
C LEU A 198 -9.73 -8.73 0.39
N THR A 199 -9.67 -9.87 1.08
CA THR A 199 -10.83 -10.77 1.22
C THR A 199 -12.06 -10.03 1.76
N ARG A 200 -11.85 -9.11 2.72
CA ARG A 200 -12.94 -8.28 3.24
C ARG A 200 -13.57 -7.36 2.19
N ALA A 201 -12.81 -6.90 1.21
CA ALA A 201 -13.32 -6.05 0.14
C ALA A 201 -13.85 -6.87 -1.03
N ASP A 202 -13.18 -7.96 -1.41
CA ASP A 202 -13.52 -8.74 -2.61
C ASP A 202 -14.55 -9.84 -2.34
N TYR A 203 -14.45 -10.50 -1.18
CA TYR A 203 -15.32 -11.60 -0.76
C TYR A 203 -15.84 -11.36 0.68
N PRO A 204 -16.55 -10.23 0.94
CA PRO A 204 -16.93 -9.85 2.31
C PRO A 204 -17.75 -10.91 3.04
N TRP A 205 -18.55 -11.69 2.32
CA TRP A 205 -19.36 -12.79 2.86
C TRP A 205 -18.55 -13.96 3.42
N LEU A 206 -17.25 -14.05 3.11
CA LEU A 206 -16.37 -15.08 3.69
C LEU A 206 -15.81 -14.70 5.05
N VAL A 207 -15.85 -13.42 5.42
CA VAL A 207 -15.20 -12.89 6.64
C VAL A 207 -16.17 -12.24 7.62
N SER A 208 -17.40 -11.94 7.19
CA SER A 208 -18.43 -11.33 8.05
C SER A 208 -19.83 -11.62 7.51
N LYS A 209 -20.83 -11.46 8.40
CA LYS A 209 -22.21 -11.39 7.97
C LYS A 209 -22.41 -10.12 7.13
N VAL A 210 -23.11 -10.24 6.01
CA VAL A 210 -23.34 -9.15 5.06
C VAL A 210 -24.83 -8.92 4.80
N ASP A 211 -25.18 -7.68 4.47
CA ASP A 211 -26.50 -7.36 3.96
C ASP A 211 -26.50 -7.54 2.44
N TRP A 212 -27.27 -8.47 1.94
CA TRP A 212 -27.33 -8.83 0.54
C TRP A 212 -28.18 -7.85 -0.27
N ASP A 213 -27.55 -6.83 -0.85
CA ASP A 213 -28.13 -5.98 -1.90
C ASP A 213 -27.85 -6.55 -3.30
N ASP A 214 -28.51 -6.02 -4.32
CA ASP A 214 -28.41 -6.53 -5.70
C ASP A 214 -26.98 -6.42 -6.25
N LYS A 215 -26.23 -5.38 -5.86
CA LYS A 215 -24.85 -5.18 -6.28
C LYS A 215 -23.92 -6.25 -5.69
N LEU A 216 -24.07 -6.55 -4.41
CA LEU A 216 -23.28 -7.56 -3.73
C LEU A 216 -23.63 -8.96 -4.18
N ILE A 217 -24.93 -9.26 -4.40
CA ILE A 217 -25.40 -10.54 -4.96
C ILE A 217 -24.78 -10.76 -6.35
N ARG A 218 -24.86 -9.77 -7.23
CA ARG A 218 -24.24 -9.81 -8.57
C ARG A 218 -22.75 -10.05 -8.48
N LYS A 219 -22.04 -9.32 -7.59
CA LYS A 219 -20.60 -9.48 -7.37
C LYS A 219 -20.27 -10.92 -6.93
N ALA A 220 -20.99 -11.46 -5.94
CA ALA A 220 -20.77 -12.80 -5.41
C ALA A 220 -20.95 -13.88 -6.50
N VAL A 221 -22.02 -13.78 -7.28
CA VAL A 221 -22.29 -14.76 -8.36
C VAL A 221 -21.23 -14.66 -9.46
N ILE A 222 -20.83 -13.46 -9.88
CA ILE A 222 -19.75 -13.29 -10.87
C ILE A 222 -18.43 -13.89 -10.35
N ARG A 223 -18.07 -13.63 -9.09
CA ARG A 223 -16.85 -14.21 -8.48
C ARG A 223 -16.91 -15.73 -8.41
N LEU A 224 -18.08 -16.29 -8.09
CA LEU A 224 -18.31 -17.73 -8.09
C LEU A 224 -18.11 -18.34 -9.49
N CYS A 225 -18.71 -17.72 -10.52
CA CYS A 225 -18.52 -18.13 -11.90
C CYS A 225 -17.06 -18.13 -12.34
N GLN A 226 -16.32 -17.05 -12.00
CA GLN A 226 -14.90 -16.90 -12.30
C GLN A 226 -14.04 -17.96 -11.61
N LYS A 227 -14.29 -18.20 -10.32
CA LYS A 227 -13.58 -19.20 -9.50
C LYS A 227 -13.77 -20.61 -10.04
N LEU A 228 -15.02 -20.97 -10.38
CA LEU A 228 -15.36 -22.30 -10.84
C LEU A 228 -15.21 -22.50 -12.35
N LYS A 229 -14.99 -21.40 -13.09
CA LYS A 229 -14.99 -21.37 -14.56
C LYS A 229 -16.28 -21.98 -15.16
N LYS A 230 -17.41 -21.76 -14.48
CA LYS A 230 -18.73 -22.20 -14.90
C LYS A 230 -19.57 -21.00 -15.37
N PRO A 231 -20.38 -21.18 -16.46
CA PRO A 231 -21.38 -20.17 -16.83
C PRO A 231 -22.43 -20.01 -15.73
N ILE A 232 -22.97 -18.80 -15.57
CA ILE A 232 -23.89 -18.44 -14.48
C ILE A 232 -25.08 -19.43 -14.38
N LEU A 233 -25.72 -19.80 -15.50
CA LEU A 233 -26.86 -20.70 -15.50
C LEU A 233 -26.52 -22.19 -15.26
N LYS A 234 -25.22 -22.50 -15.05
CA LYS A 234 -24.73 -23.85 -14.74
C LYS A 234 -24.21 -23.97 -13.29
N ILE A 235 -24.32 -22.88 -12.49
CA ILE A 235 -23.99 -22.91 -11.08
C ILE A 235 -25.12 -23.59 -10.31
N GLU A 236 -24.77 -24.53 -9.45
CA GLU A 236 -25.72 -25.40 -8.71
C GLU A 236 -25.71 -25.01 -7.19
N ASP A 237 -26.71 -25.48 -6.45
CA ASP A 237 -26.83 -25.20 -5.00
C ASP A 237 -25.57 -25.57 -4.23
N LYS A 238 -24.95 -26.72 -4.57
CA LYS A 238 -23.70 -27.16 -3.96
C LYS A 238 -22.54 -26.18 -4.20
N ASP A 239 -22.47 -25.58 -5.39
CA ASP A 239 -21.44 -24.59 -5.69
C ASP A 239 -21.53 -23.37 -4.76
N TYR A 240 -22.74 -22.91 -4.44
CA TYR A 240 -22.97 -21.83 -3.49
C TYR A 240 -22.60 -22.25 -2.06
N GLN A 241 -23.04 -23.44 -1.63
CA GLN A 241 -22.76 -23.95 -0.29
C GLN A 241 -21.26 -24.12 -0.02
N ASP A 242 -20.55 -24.74 -0.96
CA ASP A 242 -19.10 -24.99 -0.86
C ASP A 242 -18.27 -23.69 -0.90
N ASN A 243 -18.88 -22.55 -1.26
CA ASN A 243 -18.22 -21.26 -1.38
C ASN A 243 -18.75 -20.18 -0.41
N GLY A 244 -19.43 -20.59 0.66
CA GLY A 244 -19.88 -19.69 1.73
C GLY A 244 -21.03 -18.76 1.33
N LEU A 245 -21.85 -19.19 0.35
CA LEU A 245 -22.98 -18.42 -0.18
C LEU A 245 -24.33 -19.08 0.12
N SER A 246 -24.40 -19.92 1.14
CA SER A 246 -25.64 -20.61 1.57
C SER A 246 -26.79 -19.63 1.84
N ASP A 247 -26.48 -18.46 2.40
CA ASP A 247 -27.46 -17.39 2.67
C ASP A 247 -28.24 -16.97 1.40
N LEU A 248 -27.58 -17.01 0.22
CA LEU A 248 -28.25 -16.70 -1.05
C LEU A 248 -29.24 -17.80 -1.45
N ILE A 249 -28.89 -19.07 -1.18
CA ILE A 249 -29.80 -20.17 -1.43
C ILE A 249 -31.01 -20.07 -0.49
N GLU A 250 -30.80 -19.76 0.78
CA GLU A 250 -31.90 -19.54 1.75
C GLU A 250 -32.79 -18.37 1.32
N LYS A 251 -32.20 -17.25 0.91
CA LYS A 251 -32.92 -16.03 0.49
C LYS A 251 -33.76 -16.25 -0.77
N PHE A 252 -33.27 -16.99 -1.76
CA PHE A 252 -33.91 -17.17 -3.07
C PHE A 252 -34.61 -18.52 -3.24
N GLY A 253 -34.29 -19.49 -2.39
CA GLY A 253 -34.83 -20.84 -2.39
C GLY A 253 -34.10 -21.86 -3.32
N SER A 254 -33.23 -21.40 -4.25
CA SER A 254 -32.37 -22.27 -5.07
C SER A 254 -31.35 -21.45 -5.86
N ALA A 255 -30.23 -22.10 -6.25
CA ALA A 255 -29.22 -21.51 -7.16
C ALA A 255 -29.83 -21.04 -8.48
N ASN A 256 -30.73 -21.81 -9.05
CA ASN A 256 -31.38 -21.46 -10.32
C ASN A 256 -32.10 -20.10 -10.23
N LYS A 257 -32.79 -19.82 -9.12
CA LYS A 257 -33.46 -18.52 -8.92
C LYS A 257 -32.48 -17.39 -8.77
N VAL A 258 -31.38 -17.59 -8.01
CA VAL A 258 -30.29 -16.59 -7.89
C VAL A 258 -29.70 -16.32 -9.27
N ASN A 259 -29.33 -17.36 -9.98
CA ASN A 259 -28.71 -17.29 -11.31
C ASN A 259 -29.57 -16.50 -12.31
N ILE A 260 -30.87 -16.80 -12.37
CA ILE A 260 -31.83 -16.11 -13.26
C ILE A 260 -31.96 -14.63 -12.85
N ALA A 261 -32.09 -14.34 -11.55
CA ALA A 261 -32.20 -12.97 -11.06
C ALA A 261 -30.97 -12.13 -11.46
N VAL A 262 -29.76 -12.64 -11.21
CA VAL A 262 -28.52 -11.95 -11.58
C VAL A 262 -28.34 -11.86 -13.09
N PHE A 263 -28.67 -12.91 -13.83
CA PHE A 263 -28.59 -12.89 -15.28
C PHE A 263 -29.52 -11.83 -15.91
N ASN A 264 -30.76 -11.73 -15.43
CA ASN A 264 -31.72 -10.71 -15.89
C ASN A 264 -31.25 -9.29 -15.53
N ASP A 265 -30.74 -9.09 -14.31
CA ASP A 265 -30.20 -7.80 -13.86
C ASP A 265 -29.00 -7.35 -14.74
N MET A 266 -28.10 -8.28 -15.06
CA MET A 266 -27.01 -8.01 -16.00
C MET A 266 -27.50 -7.66 -17.41
N GLN A 267 -28.50 -8.36 -17.92
CA GLN A 267 -29.10 -8.06 -19.24
C GLN A 267 -29.74 -6.67 -19.26
N HIS A 268 -30.50 -6.32 -18.21
CA HIS A 268 -31.09 -4.97 -18.09
C HIS A 268 -30.02 -3.87 -18.04
N THR A 269 -28.92 -4.12 -17.33
CA THR A 269 -27.80 -3.17 -17.24
C THR A 269 -27.14 -2.97 -18.61
N ILE A 270 -26.98 -4.03 -19.40
CA ILE A 270 -26.39 -3.98 -20.75
C ILE A 270 -27.35 -3.32 -21.75
N SER A 271 -28.64 -3.66 -21.71
CA SER A 271 -29.64 -3.10 -22.61
C SER A 271 -30.00 -1.64 -22.32
N GLY A 272 -29.83 -1.21 -21.09
CA GLY A 272 -30.01 0.19 -20.67
C GLY A 272 -28.78 1.07 -20.93
N TRP A 273 -27.66 0.50 -21.36
CA TRP A 273 -26.46 1.28 -21.69
C TRP A 273 -26.58 1.85 -23.12
N PRO A 274 -26.33 3.17 -23.33
CA PRO A 274 -26.45 3.81 -24.67
C PRO A 274 -25.57 3.19 -25.77
N GLY A 275 -24.64 2.30 -25.40
CA GLY A 275 -23.78 1.55 -26.33
C GLY A 275 -24.16 0.08 -26.53
N GLY A 276 -25.29 -0.41 -26.00
CA GLY A 276 -25.63 -1.82 -25.89
C GLY A 276 -26.30 -2.47 -27.09
N LYS A 277 -26.47 -1.77 -28.22
CA LYS A 277 -26.79 -2.40 -29.54
C LYS A 277 -25.73 -2.01 -30.54
N PRO A 278 -25.10 -2.94 -31.26
CA PRO A 278 -24.32 -2.57 -32.43
C PRO A 278 -25.34 -2.07 -33.48
N ASN A 279 -25.55 -0.75 -33.53
CA ASN A 279 -26.18 -0.17 -34.72
C ASN A 279 -25.19 -0.29 -35.84
N ALA A 280 -25.66 -0.84 -36.96
CA ALA A 280 -24.93 -1.01 -38.21
C ALA A 280 -24.53 0.36 -38.87
N ASP A 281 -24.68 1.48 -38.16
CA ASP A 281 -24.38 2.81 -38.70
C ASP A 281 -23.78 3.69 -37.55
N ASP A 282 -22.49 3.44 -37.23
CA ASP A 282 -21.76 4.09 -36.14
C ASP A 282 -20.81 5.18 -36.70
N SER A 283 -21.39 6.15 -37.44
CA SER A 283 -20.65 7.34 -37.91
C SER A 283 -20.67 8.51 -36.90
N THR A 284 -21.22 8.32 -35.69
CA THR A 284 -21.35 9.39 -34.67
C THR A 284 -20.94 8.95 -33.28
N ARG A 285 -19.71 8.43 -33.09
CA ARG A 285 -19.14 8.26 -31.76
C ARG A 285 -18.59 9.58 -31.23
N PRO A 286 -19.10 10.16 -30.15
CA PRO A 286 -18.37 11.19 -29.44
C PRO A 286 -17.11 10.53 -28.82
N GLU A 287 -15.95 11.17 -29.03
CA GLU A 287 -14.71 10.80 -28.37
C GLU A 287 -14.94 10.68 -26.86
N ARG A 288 -14.52 9.55 -26.27
CA ARG A 288 -14.59 9.34 -24.83
C ARG A 288 -13.70 10.38 -24.14
N ALA A 289 -14.33 11.35 -23.49
CA ALA A 289 -13.64 12.20 -22.54
C ALA A 289 -13.01 11.30 -21.44
N ASN A 290 -11.68 11.38 -21.33
CA ASN A 290 -10.94 10.72 -20.26
C ASN A 290 -11.36 11.38 -18.92
N PRO A 291 -11.98 10.68 -17.96
CA PRO A 291 -12.45 11.30 -16.71
C PRO A 291 -11.31 11.68 -15.77
N TYR A 292 -10.05 11.42 -16.12
CA TYR A 292 -8.89 11.78 -15.31
C TYR A 292 -8.06 12.84 -16.05
N PRO A 293 -7.95 14.08 -15.52
CA PRO A 293 -7.06 15.08 -16.08
C PRO A 293 -5.61 14.57 -15.98
N LYS A 294 -4.90 14.66 -17.10
CA LYS A 294 -3.44 14.46 -17.13
C LYS A 294 -2.82 15.53 -16.22
N ARG A 295 -2.14 15.12 -15.18
CA ARG A 295 -1.12 15.89 -14.49
C ARG A 295 0.25 15.35 -14.85
#